data_888829e264bd29fd6c14424ed0437be5
#
_entry.id   888829e264bd29fd6c14424ed0437be5
#
_cell.length_a   1.000
_cell.length_b   1.000
_cell.length_c   1.000
_cell.angle_alpha   90.00
_cell.angle_beta   90.00
_cell.angle_gamma   90.00
#
_symmetry.space_group_name_H-M   'P 1'
#
loop_
_entity.id
_entity.type
_entity.pdbx_description
1 polymer ?
#
loop_
_entity_poly.entity_id
_entity_poly.type
_entity_poly.pdbx_seq_one_letter_code
_entity_poly.pdbx_strand_id
1 'polypeptide(L)'
;MKNILIILLLVVNLSMVISQPITAKEKDFISLAYVSLSMLNMHKLEASEVKPLLDKYNWNGISDVALINGVFMTGKDGSIITSWNRDEWPAVFDGIDYKGDSIDEQKQREMLCSKKVVKEVVKYFKKKGIDIWLSQTPYCWLTGGSLGAVLEDHEKTMLYAHRLNRFARKFGCVGLDFDFEFPPTERQAQGYRELMQESKRLGMKVSVCAIQPTVDKSYQDNCFPDDAAVNSHEGKYMKWEKIVGEGIVDNINVMQYLAYNSQLKRMDVNVKYEKMSIWEKAYPEEFTSSRKVNMLCGIGYYSFMLPEAKVGKNIRGKGTLNFNQLYEKYGQAAYTDGLVGGEHAVWTTDDVRDIVRTAKAKGWKGVFTWLVTHDFTLEHPLKYNRQQALAEEVENIWKDK
;
A
#
# COMPACT_ATOMS: atom_id res chain seq x y z
N MET A 1 53.24 15.27 -18.77
CA MET A 1 52.54 14.91 -17.55
C MET A 1 51.46 15.93 -17.09
N LYS A 2 51.63 17.24 -17.31
CA LYS A 2 50.60 18.25 -16.91
C LYS A 2 49.27 18.14 -17.67
N ASN A 3 49.31 17.74 -18.95
CA ASN A 3 48.10 17.66 -19.78
C ASN A 3 47.19 16.45 -19.47
N ILE A 4 47.74 15.38 -18.91
CA ILE A 4 46.96 14.18 -18.51
C ILE A 4 46.18 14.44 -17.24
N LEU A 5 46.70 15.27 -16.33
CA LEU A 5 46.03 15.60 -15.08
C LEU A 5 44.80 16.50 -15.30
N ILE A 6 44.84 17.38 -16.31
CA ILE A 6 43.70 18.26 -16.66
C ILE A 6 42.54 17.47 -17.28
N ILE A 7 42.87 16.46 -18.12
CA ILE A 7 41.84 15.58 -18.73
C ILE A 7 41.17 14.69 -17.67
N LEU A 8 41.92 14.17 -16.69
CA LEU A 8 41.36 13.40 -15.59
C LEU A 8 40.43 14.24 -14.70
N LEU A 9 40.76 15.50 -14.41
CA LEU A 9 39.92 16.42 -13.65
C LEU A 9 38.66 16.86 -14.41
N LEU A 10 38.72 16.95 -15.74
CA LEU A 10 37.55 17.23 -16.58
C LEU A 10 36.60 16.03 -16.67
N VAL A 11 37.13 14.80 -16.75
CA VAL A 11 36.35 13.57 -16.81
C VAL A 11 35.68 13.31 -15.44
N VAL A 12 36.33 13.59 -14.33
CA VAL A 12 35.75 13.48 -12.98
C VAL A 12 34.67 14.51 -12.74
N ASN A 13 34.77 15.75 -13.30
CA ASN A 13 33.74 16.75 -13.19
C ASN A 13 32.53 16.51 -14.15
N LEU A 14 32.73 15.80 -15.29
CA LEU A 14 31.60 15.47 -16.17
C LEU A 14 30.76 14.28 -15.68
N SER A 15 31.31 13.45 -14.80
CA SER A 15 30.55 12.33 -14.20
C SER A 15 29.75 12.70 -12.96
N MET A 16 29.83 13.95 -12.49
CA MET A 16 29.01 14.49 -11.41
C MET A 16 27.91 15.47 -11.86
N VAL A 17 27.45 15.36 -13.09
CA VAL A 17 26.09 15.80 -13.40
C VAL A 17 25.18 14.66 -12.93
N ILE A 18 25.15 14.45 -11.62
CA ILE A 18 24.03 13.82 -10.95
C ILE A 18 22.86 14.71 -11.31
N SER A 19 22.00 14.23 -12.22
CA SER A 19 20.69 14.82 -12.41
C SER A 19 20.09 14.90 -11.02
N GLN A 20 20.03 16.12 -10.44
CA GLN A 20 19.26 16.32 -9.22
C GLN A 20 17.89 15.75 -9.51
N PRO A 21 17.37 14.85 -8.66
CA PRO A 21 16.02 14.40 -8.83
C PRO A 21 15.17 15.66 -8.88
N ILE A 22 14.34 15.78 -9.92
CA ILE A 22 13.31 16.81 -9.96
C ILE A 22 12.59 16.66 -8.63
N THR A 23 12.84 17.56 -7.69
CA THR A 23 12.17 17.53 -6.39
C THR A 23 10.70 17.66 -6.72
N ALA A 24 9.98 16.56 -6.63
CA ALA A 24 8.53 16.57 -6.67
C ALA A 24 8.14 17.59 -5.60
N LYS A 25 7.39 18.62 -6.01
CA LYS A 25 6.91 19.66 -5.10
C LYS A 25 6.24 18.93 -3.96
N GLU A 26 6.76 19.09 -2.74
CA GLU A 26 6.27 18.34 -1.58
C GLU A 26 4.76 18.56 -1.46
N LYS A 27 4.00 17.53 -1.72
CA LYS A 27 2.54 17.63 -1.75
C LYS A 27 2.06 17.75 -0.31
N ASP A 28 1.37 18.82 0.01
CA ASP A 28 0.92 19.09 1.39
C ASP A 28 -0.08 18.05 1.90
N PHE A 29 -0.72 17.35 0.99
CA PHE A 29 -1.64 16.25 1.32
C PHE A 29 -1.40 15.09 0.36
N ILE A 30 -1.05 13.93 0.91
CA ILE A 30 -0.73 12.72 0.16
C ILE A 30 -2.03 11.99 -0.18
N SER A 31 -2.16 11.56 -1.43
CA SER A 31 -3.22 10.64 -1.86
C SER A 31 -2.55 9.44 -2.51
N LEU A 32 -2.36 8.39 -1.72
CA LEU A 32 -1.70 7.16 -2.14
C LEU A 32 -2.73 6.13 -2.63
N ALA A 33 -2.52 5.59 -3.81
CA ALA A 33 -3.36 4.53 -4.36
C ALA A 33 -2.61 3.20 -4.44
N TYR A 34 -3.14 2.15 -3.82
CA TYR A 34 -2.63 0.80 -4.04
C TYR A 34 -3.14 0.25 -5.37
N VAL A 35 -2.23 -0.25 -6.19
CA VAL A 35 -2.50 -0.74 -7.55
C VAL A 35 -1.95 -2.15 -7.73
N SER A 36 -2.81 -3.08 -8.07
CA SER A 36 -2.42 -4.46 -8.39
C SER A 36 -2.26 -4.66 -9.89
N LEU A 37 -1.03 -4.96 -10.33
CA LEU A 37 -0.77 -5.23 -11.74
C LEU A 37 -1.46 -6.53 -12.21
N SER A 38 -1.58 -7.52 -11.35
CA SER A 38 -2.27 -8.78 -11.67
C SER A 38 -3.78 -8.60 -11.83
N MET A 39 -4.42 -7.81 -10.95
CA MET A 39 -5.86 -7.49 -11.07
C MET A 39 -6.18 -6.68 -12.33
N LEU A 40 -5.23 -5.86 -12.79
CA LEU A 40 -5.32 -5.16 -14.07
C LEU A 40 -4.98 -6.06 -15.27
N ASN A 41 -4.73 -7.35 -15.05
CA ASN A 41 -4.31 -8.30 -16.09
C ASN A 41 -3.06 -7.84 -16.88
N MET A 42 -2.19 -7.04 -16.27
CA MET A 42 -0.97 -6.52 -16.91
C MET A 42 -0.03 -7.63 -17.39
N HIS A 43 -0.09 -8.82 -16.76
CA HIS A 43 0.69 -9.99 -17.16
C HIS A 43 0.31 -10.53 -18.55
N LYS A 44 -0.88 -10.17 -19.07
CA LYS A 44 -1.38 -10.59 -20.38
C LYS A 44 -1.10 -9.56 -21.48
N LEU A 45 -0.55 -8.39 -21.13
CA LEU A 45 -0.40 -7.27 -22.06
C LEU A 45 0.99 -7.22 -22.69
N GLU A 46 1.02 -6.67 -23.88
CA GLU A 46 2.23 -6.12 -24.47
C GLU A 46 2.46 -4.68 -23.97
N ALA A 47 3.71 -4.22 -24.05
CA ALA A 47 4.09 -2.89 -23.57
C ALA A 47 3.29 -1.73 -24.20
N SER A 48 2.88 -1.87 -25.46
CA SER A 48 2.05 -0.88 -26.20
C SER A 48 0.62 -0.77 -25.66
N GLU A 49 0.11 -1.79 -24.99
CA GLU A 49 -1.26 -1.86 -24.49
C GLU A 49 -1.43 -1.25 -23.09
N VAL A 50 -0.31 -1.03 -22.38
CA VAL A 50 -0.30 -0.50 -21.01
C VAL A 50 -0.95 0.88 -20.94
N LYS A 51 -0.53 1.82 -21.79
CA LYS A 51 -1.11 3.18 -21.78
C LYS A 51 -2.60 3.19 -22.12
N PRO A 52 -3.08 2.53 -23.19
CA PRO A 52 -4.52 2.43 -23.46
C PRO A 52 -5.34 1.86 -22.32
N LEU A 53 -4.80 0.86 -21.58
CA LEU A 53 -5.49 0.33 -20.40
C LEU A 53 -5.52 1.35 -19.26
N LEU A 54 -4.39 1.94 -18.92
CA LEU A 54 -4.31 2.89 -17.78
C LEU A 54 -5.10 4.18 -18.06
N ASP A 55 -5.25 4.58 -19.32
CA ASP A 55 -6.09 5.74 -19.70
C ASP A 55 -7.59 5.51 -19.46
N LYS A 56 -8.02 4.27 -19.23
CA LYS A 56 -9.41 3.96 -18.84
C LYS A 56 -9.74 4.33 -17.41
N TYR A 57 -8.75 4.74 -16.63
CA TYR A 57 -8.88 5.04 -15.21
C TYR A 57 -8.66 6.52 -14.92
N ASN A 58 -9.37 7.03 -13.92
CA ASN A 58 -9.18 8.41 -13.45
C ASN A 58 -8.06 8.47 -12.40
N TRP A 59 -6.92 9.03 -12.76
CA TRP A 59 -5.76 9.23 -11.88
C TRP A 59 -5.68 10.65 -11.30
N ASN A 60 -6.72 11.46 -11.45
CA ASN A 60 -6.77 12.78 -10.83
C ASN A 60 -6.82 12.63 -9.30
N GLY A 61 -6.30 13.60 -8.59
CA GLY A 61 -6.24 13.57 -7.13
C GLY A 61 -5.33 12.49 -6.54
N ILE A 62 -4.58 11.73 -7.36
CA ILE A 62 -3.57 10.77 -6.90
C ILE A 62 -2.20 11.41 -6.94
N SER A 63 -1.51 11.37 -5.80
CA SER A 63 -0.13 11.85 -5.69
C SER A 63 0.90 10.75 -5.81
N ASP A 64 0.55 9.56 -5.35
CA ASP A 64 1.43 8.42 -5.20
C ASP A 64 0.72 7.12 -5.55
N VAL A 65 1.44 6.15 -6.08
CA VAL A 65 0.96 4.79 -6.29
C VAL A 65 1.88 3.78 -5.63
N ALA A 66 1.32 2.86 -4.84
CA ALA A 66 2.02 1.68 -4.36
C ALA A 66 1.66 0.50 -5.27
N LEU A 67 2.65 -0.01 -6.00
CA LEU A 67 2.47 -1.16 -6.86
C LEU A 67 2.64 -2.43 -6.01
N ILE A 68 1.52 -3.04 -5.63
CA ILE A 68 1.51 -4.21 -4.76
C ILE A 68 2.05 -5.46 -5.46
N ASN A 69 2.55 -6.39 -4.65
CA ASN A 69 3.19 -7.61 -5.10
C ASN A 69 4.42 -7.37 -6.01
N GLY A 70 5.02 -6.20 -5.92
CA GLY A 70 6.27 -5.90 -6.62
C GLY A 70 7.38 -6.85 -6.18
N VAL A 71 7.52 -7.03 -4.86
CA VAL A 71 8.26 -8.12 -4.24
C VAL A 71 7.31 -8.85 -3.31
N PHE A 72 6.94 -10.08 -3.63
CA PHE A 72 5.96 -10.86 -2.88
C PHE A 72 6.60 -12.06 -2.17
N MET A 73 7.83 -12.39 -2.51
CA MET A 73 8.58 -13.46 -1.85
C MET A 73 10.06 -13.08 -1.71
N THR A 74 10.68 -13.69 -0.72
CA THR A 74 12.10 -13.55 -0.42
C THR A 74 12.72 -14.94 -0.37
N GLY A 75 13.82 -15.16 -1.06
CA GLY A 75 14.59 -16.39 -0.87
C GLY A 75 15.22 -16.43 0.53
N LYS A 76 15.48 -17.63 1.05
CA LYS A 76 16.13 -17.83 2.36
C LYS A 76 17.52 -17.19 2.48
N ASP A 77 18.15 -16.88 1.34
CA ASP A 77 19.41 -16.14 1.21
C ASP A 77 19.22 -14.62 1.07
N GLY A 78 17.99 -14.11 1.21
CA GLY A 78 17.65 -12.71 0.99
C GLY A 78 17.56 -12.32 -0.49
N SER A 79 17.41 -13.27 -1.42
CA SER A 79 17.13 -12.97 -2.82
C SER A 79 15.70 -12.44 -2.98
N ILE A 80 15.49 -11.63 -4.04
CA ILE A 80 14.19 -11.02 -4.33
C ILE A 80 13.44 -11.89 -5.33
N ILE A 81 12.20 -12.25 -4.99
CA ILE A 81 11.26 -12.89 -5.90
C ILE A 81 10.16 -11.89 -6.22
N THR A 82 10.07 -11.51 -7.49
CA THR A 82 9.23 -10.41 -7.95
C THR A 82 8.24 -10.84 -9.02
N SER A 83 7.05 -10.26 -9.01
CA SER A 83 6.10 -10.39 -10.12
C SER A 83 6.43 -9.48 -11.32
N TRP A 84 7.48 -8.67 -11.24
CA TRP A 84 7.82 -7.66 -12.26
C TRP A 84 8.84 -8.12 -13.30
N ASN A 85 9.33 -9.34 -13.19
CA ASN A 85 10.35 -9.84 -14.10
C ASN A 85 10.19 -11.33 -14.37
N ARG A 86 9.25 -11.65 -15.25
CA ARG A 86 8.99 -13.03 -15.68
C ARG A 86 10.24 -13.75 -16.19
N ASP A 87 11.18 -13.03 -16.80
CA ASP A 87 12.35 -13.62 -17.43
C ASP A 87 13.46 -14.00 -16.43
N GLU A 88 13.40 -13.47 -15.20
CA GLU A 88 14.39 -13.73 -14.12
C GLU A 88 13.76 -14.55 -12.96
N TRP A 89 12.71 -15.31 -13.21
CA TRP A 89 12.11 -16.16 -12.19
C TRP A 89 13.10 -17.25 -11.74
N PRO A 90 13.28 -17.48 -10.42
CA PRO A 90 14.23 -18.46 -9.92
C PRO A 90 13.87 -19.88 -10.35
N ALA A 91 14.88 -20.71 -10.60
CA ALA A 91 14.70 -22.10 -10.99
C ALA A 91 14.11 -22.96 -9.86
N VAL A 92 14.31 -22.54 -8.60
CA VAL A 92 13.78 -23.20 -7.41
C VAL A 92 12.84 -22.25 -6.69
N PHE A 93 11.60 -22.68 -6.53
CA PHE A 93 10.55 -21.95 -5.87
C PHE A 93 10.01 -22.83 -4.73
N ASP A 94 10.26 -22.45 -3.50
CA ASP A 94 9.78 -23.13 -2.29
C ASP A 94 8.72 -22.31 -1.55
N GLY A 95 7.80 -21.72 -2.32
CA GLY A 95 6.74 -20.90 -1.79
C GLY A 95 5.64 -21.68 -1.12
N ILE A 96 5.24 -21.23 0.03
CA ILE A 96 4.02 -21.65 0.72
C ILE A 96 3.08 -20.44 0.82
N ASP A 97 1.78 -20.70 0.73
CA ASP A 97 0.77 -19.67 0.91
C ASP A 97 0.60 -19.28 2.39
N TYR A 98 -0.32 -18.34 2.66
CA TYR A 98 -0.62 -17.90 4.03
C TYR A 98 -1.19 -19.01 4.94
N LYS A 99 -1.65 -20.12 4.37
CA LYS A 99 -2.13 -21.30 5.10
C LYS A 99 -1.04 -22.33 5.36
N GLY A 100 0.15 -22.15 4.77
CA GLY A 100 1.22 -23.11 4.79
C GLY A 100 1.13 -24.17 3.67
N ASP A 101 0.18 -24.02 2.74
CA ASP A 101 0.04 -24.89 1.58
C ASP A 101 1.05 -24.51 0.49
N SER A 102 1.51 -25.48 -0.29
CA SER A 102 2.39 -25.21 -1.41
C SER A 102 1.67 -24.38 -2.48
N ILE A 103 2.35 -23.37 -2.99
CA ILE A 103 1.84 -22.54 -4.08
C ILE A 103 2.04 -23.26 -5.40
N ASP A 104 1.01 -23.24 -6.25
CA ASP A 104 1.11 -23.66 -7.64
C ASP A 104 2.05 -22.69 -8.40
N GLU A 105 3.29 -23.13 -8.59
CA GLU A 105 4.33 -22.34 -9.26
C GLU A 105 3.94 -21.98 -10.69
N GLN A 106 3.30 -22.89 -11.44
CA GLN A 106 2.88 -22.63 -12.81
C GLN A 106 1.87 -21.48 -12.85
N LYS A 107 0.86 -21.51 -11.97
CA LYS A 107 -0.14 -20.47 -11.85
C LYS A 107 0.48 -19.11 -11.46
N GLN A 108 1.49 -19.13 -10.57
CA GLN A 108 2.19 -17.91 -10.22
C GLN A 108 3.01 -17.35 -11.39
N ARG A 109 3.70 -18.21 -12.15
CA ARG A 109 4.43 -17.80 -13.36
C ARG A 109 3.53 -17.12 -14.39
N GLU A 110 2.31 -17.61 -14.55
CA GLU A 110 1.32 -17.04 -15.47
C GLU A 110 0.89 -15.61 -15.08
N MET A 111 1.03 -15.24 -13.81
CA MET A 111 0.69 -13.92 -13.29
C MET A 111 1.87 -12.92 -13.31
N LEU A 112 3.04 -13.33 -13.80
CA LEU A 112 4.22 -12.47 -13.82
C LEU A 112 4.20 -11.50 -15.00
N CYS A 113 4.41 -10.23 -14.70
CA CYS A 113 4.54 -9.20 -15.73
C CYS A 113 5.90 -9.27 -16.43
N SER A 114 5.93 -8.94 -17.72
CA SER A 114 7.21 -8.71 -18.39
C SER A 114 7.83 -7.39 -17.87
N LYS A 115 9.15 -7.35 -17.82
CA LYS A 115 9.89 -6.14 -17.43
C LYS A 115 9.56 -4.92 -18.32
N LYS A 116 9.23 -5.15 -19.59
CA LYS A 116 8.83 -4.10 -20.53
C LYS A 116 7.50 -3.47 -20.11
N VAL A 117 6.52 -4.30 -19.77
CA VAL A 117 5.20 -3.85 -19.29
C VAL A 117 5.35 -3.02 -18.01
N VAL A 118 6.08 -3.50 -17.01
CA VAL A 118 6.29 -2.75 -15.76
C VAL A 118 6.98 -1.40 -16.00
N LYS A 119 7.97 -1.35 -16.92
CA LYS A 119 8.62 -0.09 -17.29
C LYS A 119 7.65 0.92 -17.92
N GLU A 120 6.71 0.48 -18.75
CA GLU A 120 5.70 1.37 -19.32
C GLU A 120 4.68 1.82 -18.27
N VAL A 121 4.30 0.98 -17.30
CA VAL A 121 3.50 1.39 -16.14
C VAL A 121 4.19 2.51 -15.35
N VAL A 122 5.45 2.29 -15.00
CA VAL A 122 6.26 3.29 -14.27
C VAL A 122 6.39 4.60 -15.07
N LYS A 123 6.67 4.50 -16.36
CA LYS A 123 6.77 5.66 -17.25
C LYS A 123 5.45 6.42 -17.35
N TYR A 124 4.32 5.71 -17.39
CA TYR A 124 2.99 6.29 -17.42
C TYR A 124 2.72 7.17 -16.19
N PHE A 125 2.93 6.62 -14.99
CA PHE A 125 2.69 7.36 -13.74
C PHE A 125 3.67 8.53 -13.58
N LYS A 126 4.93 8.35 -13.91
CA LYS A 126 5.92 9.45 -13.88
C LYS A 126 5.55 10.61 -14.79
N LYS A 127 5.01 10.35 -15.99
CA LYS A 127 4.52 11.40 -16.87
C LYS A 127 3.35 12.19 -16.30
N LYS A 128 2.57 11.59 -15.39
CA LYS A 128 1.49 12.25 -14.67
C LYS A 128 1.96 12.96 -13.39
N GLY A 129 3.26 12.92 -13.07
CA GLY A 129 3.79 13.49 -11.83
C GLY A 129 3.38 12.70 -10.59
N ILE A 130 3.09 11.40 -10.76
CA ILE A 130 2.70 10.49 -9.68
C ILE A 130 3.95 9.72 -9.23
N ASP A 131 4.24 9.76 -7.94
CA ASP A 131 5.33 9.03 -7.31
C ASP A 131 5.00 7.54 -7.22
N ILE A 132 6.03 6.68 -7.36
CA ILE A 132 5.83 5.23 -7.42
C ILE A 132 6.57 4.56 -6.27
N TRP A 133 5.85 3.76 -5.51
CA TRP A 133 6.36 2.95 -4.42
C TRP A 133 6.35 1.47 -4.82
N LEU A 134 7.44 0.77 -4.49
CA LEU A 134 7.50 -0.68 -4.59
C LEU A 134 6.93 -1.27 -3.31
N SER A 135 5.78 -1.93 -3.39
CA SER A 135 5.23 -2.63 -2.23
C SER A 135 5.85 -4.03 -2.10
N GLN A 136 6.36 -4.30 -0.91
CA GLN A 136 6.86 -5.59 -0.47
C GLN A 136 5.80 -6.21 0.44
N THR A 137 5.03 -7.14 -0.10
CA THR A 137 3.97 -7.86 0.61
C THR A 137 4.38 -9.32 0.67
N PRO A 138 4.71 -9.90 1.83
CA PRO A 138 5.05 -11.32 1.91
C PRO A 138 3.84 -12.16 1.58
N TYR A 139 4.04 -13.20 0.79
CA TYR A 139 2.95 -14.10 0.42
C TYR A 139 2.36 -14.83 1.62
N CYS A 140 3.19 -15.15 2.61
CA CYS A 140 2.79 -15.72 3.88
C CYS A 140 2.85 -14.66 4.99
N TRP A 141 1.82 -13.85 5.10
CA TRP A 141 1.74 -12.74 6.06
C TRP A 141 1.64 -13.19 7.53
N LEU A 142 1.11 -14.41 7.80
CA LEU A 142 1.03 -14.93 9.19
C LEU A 142 2.39 -15.27 9.80
N THR A 143 3.31 -15.76 8.98
CA THR A 143 4.64 -16.22 9.44
C THR A 143 5.79 -15.46 8.79
N GLY A 144 5.49 -14.59 7.82
CA GLY A 144 6.48 -13.94 6.97
C GLY A 144 7.17 -14.88 5.98
N GLY A 145 6.91 -16.17 6.06
CA GLY A 145 7.56 -17.17 5.21
C GLY A 145 9.08 -17.02 5.20
N SER A 146 9.68 -17.00 4.01
CA SER A 146 11.14 -16.80 3.86
C SER A 146 11.59 -15.41 4.30
N LEU A 147 10.74 -14.38 4.25
CA LEU A 147 11.06 -13.06 4.79
C LEU A 147 11.25 -13.14 6.30
N GLY A 148 10.37 -13.84 7.03
CA GLY A 148 10.54 -14.05 8.47
C GLY A 148 11.92 -14.62 8.82
N ALA A 149 12.36 -15.65 8.07
CA ALA A 149 13.69 -16.25 8.27
C ALA A 149 14.85 -15.28 7.95
N VAL A 150 14.68 -14.38 6.99
CA VAL A 150 15.67 -13.32 6.69
C VAL A 150 15.72 -12.31 7.84
N LEU A 151 14.56 -11.92 8.38
CA LEU A 151 14.48 -10.92 9.47
C LEU A 151 15.03 -11.42 10.81
N GLU A 152 15.17 -12.73 10.99
CA GLU A 152 15.81 -13.31 12.18
C GLU A 152 17.35 -13.17 12.15
N ASP A 153 17.93 -12.91 10.99
CA ASP A 153 19.37 -12.82 10.75
C ASP A 153 19.73 -11.38 10.32
N HIS A 154 20.54 -10.69 11.11
CA HIS A 154 20.90 -9.29 10.85
C HIS A 154 21.64 -9.11 9.52
N GLU A 155 22.61 -9.97 9.21
CA GLU A 155 23.40 -9.84 7.97
C GLU A 155 22.54 -10.06 6.74
N LYS A 156 21.64 -11.05 6.78
CA LYS A 156 20.67 -11.28 5.70
C LYS A 156 19.68 -10.13 5.57
N THR A 157 19.24 -9.56 6.68
CA THR A 157 18.35 -8.38 6.68
C THR A 157 19.03 -7.19 5.99
N MET A 158 20.30 -6.90 6.33
CA MET A 158 21.05 -5.83 5.69
C MET A 158 21.27 -6.11 4.18
N LEU A 159 21.67 -7.33 3.84
CA LEU A 159 21.83 -7.73 2.44
C LEU A 159 20.51 -7.59 1.65
N TYR A 160 19.41 -7.98 2.24
CA TYR A 160 18.09 -7.85 1.64
C TYR A 160 17.70 -6.38 1.44
N ALA A 161 17.95 -5.52 2.43
CA ALA A 161 17.73 -4.08 2.30
C ALA A 161 18.48 -3.49 1.09
N HIS A 162 19.76 -3.83 0.92
CA HIS A 162 20.55 -3.38 -0.23
C HIS A 162 20.02 -3.90 -1.57
N ARG A 163 19.61 -5.16 -1.64
CA ARG A 163 19.03 -5.78 -2.83
C ARG A 163 17.70 -5.11 -3.19
N LEU A 164 16.81 -4.91 -2.20
CA LEU A 164 15.50 -4.30 -2.36
C LEU A 164 15.61 -2.86 -2.87
N ASN A 165 16.50 -2.06 -2.26
CA ASN A 165 16.76 -0.69 -2.68
C ASN A 165 17.29 -0.62 -4.12
N ARG A 166 18.24 -1.48 -4.49
CA ARG A 166 18.76 -1.56 -5.85
C ARG A 166 17.67 -1.93 -6.85
N PHE A 167 16.82 -2.89 -6.50
CA PHE A 167 15.71 -3.31 -7.32
C PHE A 167 14.71 -2.18 -7.54
N ALA A 168 14.25 -1.52 -6.48
CA ALA A 168 13.33 -0.40 -6.56
C ALA A 168 13.87 0.74 -7.44
N ARG A 169 15.15 1.11 -7.26
CA ARG A 169 15.81 2.14 -8.09
C ARG A 169 15.90 1.74 -9.57
N LYS A 170 16.16 0.46 -9.87
CA LYS A 170 16.21 -0.05 -11.25
C LYS A 170 14.90 0.16 -12.00
N PHE A 171 13.78 0.12 -11.30
CA PHE A 171 12.46 0.44 -11.84
C PHE A 171 12.08 1.92 -11.68
N GLY A 172 12.88 2.70 -10.95
CA GLY A 172 12.66 4.13 -10.75
C GLY A 172 11.58 4.45 -9.72
N CYS A 173 11.36 3.58 -8.75
CA CYS A 173 10.53 3.86 -7.60
C CYS A 173 11.20 4.89 -6.70
N VAL A 174 10.40 5.74 -6.05
CA VAL A 174 10.86 6.75 -5.08
C VAL A 174 10.96 6.18 -3.67
N GLY A 175 10.18 5.14 -3.37
CA GLY A 175 10.07 4.55 -2.05
C GLY A 175 9.78 3.06 -2.06
N LEU A 176 9.90 2.51 -0.86
CA LEU A 176 9.53 1.14 -0.50
C LEU A 176 8.33 1.21 0.43
N ASP A 177 7.34 0.39 0.16
CA ASP A 177 6.16 0.23 0.98
C ASP A 177 6.17 -1.18 1.58
N PHE A 178 6.14 -1.26 2.89
CA PHE A 178 6.26 -2.52 3.63
C PHE A 178 4.90 -2.92 4.19
N ASP A 179 4.37 -4.03 3.67
CA ASP A 179 3.05 -4.56 4.00
C ASP A 179 3.16 -5.98 4.57
N PHE A 180 3.92 -6.14 5.65
CA PHE A 180 4.00 -7.37 6.44
C PHE A 180 3.17 -7.23 7.72
N GLU A 181 2.03 -7.89 7.76
CA GLU A 181 1.00 -7.77 8.79
C GLU A 181 0.94 -9.05 9.68
N PHE A 182 1.61 -9.25 10.76
CA PHE A 182 2.74 -8.51 11.34
C PHE A 182 3.76 -9.55 11.80
N PRO A 183 5.03 -9.20 12.03
CA PRO A 183 6.04 -10.17 12.46
C PRO A 183 5.60 -10.92 13.71
N PRO A 184 5.54 -12.28 13.71
CA PRO A 184 5.00 -13.08 14.81
C PRO A 184 5.94 -13.21 16.00
N THR A 185 7.19 -12.75 15.88
CA THR A 185 8.19 -12.80 16.96
C THR A 185 8.86 -11.46 17.17
N GLU A 186 9.37 -11.22 18.37
CA GLU A 186 10.11 -9.99 18.68
C GLU A 186 11.37 -9.84 17.81
N ARG A 187 12.07 -10.94 17.52
CA ARG A 187 13.28 -10.93 16.69
C ARG A 187 12.94 -10.55 15.23
N GLN A 188 11.90 -11.13 14.65
CA GLN A 188 11.45 -10.76 13.31
C GLN A 188 11.01 -9.29 13.25
N ALA A 189 10.27 -8.82 14.25
CA ALA A 189 9.86 -7.41 14.32
C ALA A 189 11.07 -6.47 14.47
N GLN A 190 12.10 -6.87 15.21
CA GLN A 190 13.35 -6.12 15.24
C GLN A 190 14.02 -6.08 13.88
N GLY A 191 14.19 -7.22 13.20
CA GLY A 191 14.75 -7.29 11.86
C GLY A 191 13.92 -6.47 10.87
N TYR A 192 12.60 -6.43 11.02
CA TYR A 192 11.72 -5.61 10.18
C TYR A 192 11.98 -4.11 10.37
N ARG A 193 12.16 -3.65 11.61
CA ARG A 193 12.57 -2.26 11.88
C ARG A 193 13.97 -1.96 11.30
N GLU A 194 14.93 -2.88 11.48
CA GLU A 194 16.28 -2.77 10.91
C GLU A 194 16.24 -2.67 9.37
N LEU A 195 15.39 -3.46 8.70
CA LEU A 195 15.17 -3.42 7.26
C LEU A 195 14.65 -2.04 6.80
N MET A 196 13.64 -1.51 7.48
CA MET A 196 13.08 -0.19 7.18
C MET A 196 14.11 0.92 7.41
N GLN A 197 14.81 0.90 8.54
CA GLN A 197 15.82 1.88 8.89
C GLN A 197 17.00 1.89 7.89
N GLU A 198 17.49 0.71 7.53
CA GLU A 198 18.56 0.60 6.53
C GLU A 198 18.09 1.04 5.14
N SER A 199 16.86 0.71 4.76
CA SER A 199 16.29 1.17 3.49
C SER A 199 16.22 2.70 3.42
N LYS A 200 15.84 3.35 4.51
CA LYS A 200 15.84 4.82 4.61
C LYS A 200 17.26 5.39 4.59
N ARG A 201 18.20 4.78 5.33
CA ARG A 201 19.62 5.17 5.32
C ARG A 201 20.23 5.08 3.91
N LEU A 202 19.82 4.12 3.11
CA LEU A 202 20.20 3.98 1.71
C LEU A 202 19.51 5.01 0.79
N GLY A 203 18.68 5.90 1.32
CA GLY A 203 18.07 7.03 0.61
C GLY A 203 16.80 6.68 -0.18
N MET A 204 16.08 5.62 0.19
CA MET A 204 14.71 5.42 -0.26
C MET A 204 13.75 6.05 0.75
N LYS A 205 12.62 6.57 0.26
CA LYS A 205 11.47 6.81 1.15
C LYS A 205 10.92 5.47 1.62
N VAL A 206 10.39 5.44 2.84
CA VAL A 206 9.88 4.21 3.46
C VAL A 206 8.47 4.43 3.95
N SER A 207 7.55 3.55 3.59
CA SER A 207 6.23 3.47 4.19
C SER A 207 5.99 2.09 4.79
N VAL A 208 5.09 2.02 5.78
CA VAL A 208 4.71 0.76 6.44
C VAL A 208 3.22 0.76 6.72
N CYS A 209 2.58 -0.41 6.53
CA CYS A 209 1.19 -0.61 6.88
C CYS A 209 1.02 -0.86 8.38
N ALA A 210 -0.06 -0.34 8.96
CA ALA A 210 -0.40 -0.45 10.37
C ALA A 210 -1.91 -0.52 10.58
N ILE A 211 -2.34 -1.16 11.66
CA ILE A 211 -3.76 -1.20 12.05
C ILE A 211 -3.97 -0.42 13.34
N GLN A 212 -3.18 -0.71 14.37
CA GLN A 212 -3.35 -0.14 15.71
C GLN A 212 -2.03 0.21 16.38
N PRO A 213 -1.97 1.33 17.13
CA PRO A 213 -0.71 1.77 17.74
C PRO A 213 -0.35 1.04 19.04
N THR A 214 -1.31 0.35 19.68
CA THR A 214 -1.15 -0.27 20.99
C THR A 214 -1.87 -1.62 21.07
N VAL A 215 -1.50 -2.44 22.09
CA VAL A 215 -2.19 -3.70 22.42
C VAL A 215 -3.48 -3.40 23.18
N ASP A 216 -4.44 -2.78 22.55
CA ASP A 216 -5.76 -2.62 23.16
C ASP A 216 -6.67 -3.79 22.74
N LYS A 217 -6.97 -4.67 23.71
CA LYS A 217 -7.87 -5.80 23.49
C LYS A 217 -9.31 -5.38 23.16
N SER A 218 -9.69 -4.13 23.44
CA SER A 218 -11.01 -3.60 23.11
C SER A 218 -11.13 -3.25 21.62
N TYR A 219 -9.98 -3.09 20.94
CA TYR A 219 -9.91 -2.85 19.51
C TYR A 219 -9.87 -4.18 18.75
N GLN A 220 -10.92 -4.96 18.86
CA GLN A 220 -11.16 -6.03 17.90
C GLN A 220 -11.73 -5.38 16.65
N ASP A 221 -11.00 -5.45 15.55
CA ASP A 221 -11.57 -5.12 14.25
C ASP A 221 -12.67 -6.15 13.97
N ASN A 222 -13.93 -5.76 14.18
CA ASN A 222 -15.08 -6.60 13.94
C ASN A 222 -15.17 -7.07 12.47
N CYS A 223 -14.37 -6.47 11.59
CA CYS A 223 -14.29 -6.84 10.18
C CYS A 223 -13.54 -8.16 9.96
N PHE A 224 -12.56 -8.47 10.81
CA PHE A 224 -11.69 -9.65 10.67
C PHE A 224 -11.43 -10.32 12.03
N PRO A 225 -12.44 -10.96 12.65
CA PRO A 225 -12.25 -11.62 13.96
C PRO A 225 -11.18 -12.72 13.93
N ASP A 226 -10.93 -13.33 12.77
CA ASP A 226 -9.89 -14.35 12.59
C ASP A 226 -8.47 -13.76 12.58
N ASP A 227 -8.33 -12.45 12.44
CA ASP A 227 -7.06 -11.72 12.42
C ASP A 227 -6.66 -11.16 13.79
N ALA A 228 -7.44 -11.45 14.84
CA ALA A 228 -7.15 -11.00 16.20
C ALA A 228 -5.74 -11.41 16.69
N ALA A 229 -5.26 -12.60 16.28
CA ALA A 229 -3.92 -13.05 16.60
C ALA A 229 -2.85 -12.20 15.89
N VAL A 230 -3.06 -11.85 14.64
CA VAL A 230 -2.17 -11.01 13.82
C VAL A 230 -2.10 -9.60 14.40
N ASN A 231 -3.25 -9.02 14.73
CA ASN A 231 -3.34 -7.69 15.35
C ASN A 231 -2.65 -7.65 16.73
N SER A 232 -2.69 -8.77 17.48
CA SER A 232 -1.98 -8.86 18.75
C SER A 232 -0.45 -8.83 18.59
N HIS A 233 0.06 -9.36 17.47
CA HIS A 233 1.50 -9.31 17.17
C HIS A 233 1.96 -7.89 16.86
N GLU A 234 1.15 -7.10 16.12
CA GLU A 234 1.45 -5.70 15.84
C GLU A 234 1.71 -4.92 17.13
N GLY A 235 0.72 -4.84 18.01
CA GLY A 235 0.84 -4.10 19.26
C GLY A 235 1.93 -4.61 20.19
N LYS A 236 2.23 -5.92 20.15
CA LYS A 236 3.23 -6.53 21.04
C LYS A 236 4.66 -6.33 20.56
N TYR A 237 4.93 -6.45 19.25
CA TYR A 237 6.29 -6.58 18.73
C TYR A 237 6.75 -5.40 17.85
N MET A 238 5.83 -4.67 17.18
CA MET A 238 6.22 -3.62 16.24
C MET A 238 6.92 -2.42 16.90
N LYS A 239 6.60 -2.12 18.18
CA LYS A 239 7.21 -1.00 18.91
C LYS A 239 7.04 0.32 18.18
N TRP A 240 5.78 0.67 17.89
CA TRP A 240 5.44 1.88 17.13
C TRP A 240 6.05 3.15 17.72
N GLU A 241 6.20 3.22 19.05
CA GLU A 241 6.88 4.32 19.74
C GLU A 241 8.32 4.53 19.28
N LYS A 242 9.04 3.47 18.89
CA LYS A 242 10.38 3.57 18.30
C LYS A 242 10.30 4.01 16.85
N ILE A 243 9.42 3.40 16.06
CA ILE A 243 9.26 3.71 14.63
C ILE A 243 8.94 5.20 14.45
N VAL A 244 7.98 5.72 15.23
CA VAL A 244 7.55 7.11 15.18
C VAL A 244 8.60 8.03 15.80
N GLY A 245 9.05 7.72 17.03
CA GLY A 245 9.97 8.58 17.79
C GLY A 245 11.33 8.77 17.11
N GLU A 246 11.86 7.74 16.46
CA GLU A 246 13.12 7.79 15.71
C GLU A 246 12.92 8.20 14.24
N GLY A 247 11.67 8.31 13.75
CA GLY A 247 11.37 8.62 12.36
C GLY A 247 11.93 7.56 11.40
N ILE A 248 11.81 6.28 11.76
CA ILE A 248 12.34 5.16 10.97
C ILE A 248 11.71 5.11 9.57
N VAL A 249 10.44 5.51 9.47
CA VAL A 249 9.69 5.55 8.22
C VAL A 249 9.29 6.98 7.86
N ASP A 250 8.90 7.20 6.61
CA ASP A 250 8.35 8.47 6.15
C ASP A 250 6.83 8.49 6.27
N ASN A 251 6.17 7.34 6.01
CA ASN A 251 4.72 7.21 6.10
C ASN A 251 4.32 5.98 6.92
N ILE A 252 3.24 6.11 7.68
CA ILE A 252 2.47 5.00 8.25
C ILE A 252 1.11 4.98 7.59
N ASN A 253 0.81 3.90 6.88
CA ASN A 253 -0.45 3.68 6.19
C ASN A 253 -1.41 2.93 7.12
N VAL A 254 -2.31 3.66 7.78
CA VAL A 254 -3.21 3.10 8.79
C VAL A 254 -4.40 2.42 8.13
N MET A 255 -4.42 1.09 8.15
CA MET A 255 -5.35 0.20 7.43
C MET A 255 -6.74 0.09 8.05
N GLN A 256 -7.26 1.16 8.59
CA GLN A 256 -8.61 1.19 9.14
C GLN A 256 -9.66 1.37 8.02
N TYR A 257 -9.65 0.45 7.06
CA TYR A 257 -10.45 0.54 5.83
C TYR A 257 -11.95 0.63 6.05
N LEU A 258 -12.45 -0.12 7.03
CA LEU A 258 -13.87 -0.28 7.28
C LEU A 258 -14.22 0.18 8.70
N ALA A 259 -15.37 0.77 8.85
CA ALA A 259 -15.92 1.19 10.14
C ALA A 259 -17.42 0.87 10.19
N TYR A 260 -17.73 -0.40 10.44
CA TYR A 260 -19.09 -0.89 10.47
C TYR A 260 -19.79 -0.53 11.80
N ASN A 261 -20.97 0.06 11.68
CA ASN A 261 -21.87 0.31 12.80
C ASN A 261 -22.97 -0.75 12.81
N SER A 262 -22.95 -1.63 13.81
CA SER A 262 -23.90 -2.74 13.91
C SER A 262 -25.34 -2.30 14.17
N GLN A 263 -25.57 -1.15 14.81
CA GLN A 263 -26.90 -0.61 15.06
C GLN A 263 -27.51 -0.03 13.78
N LEU A 264 -26.70 0.70 13.00
CA LEU A 264 -27.12 1.31 11.74
C LEU A 264 -27.04 0.33 10.55
N LYS A 265 -26.39 -0.82 10.71
CA LYS A 265 -26.12 -1.83 9.67
C LYS A 265 -25.43 -1.26 8.43
N ARG A 266 -24.57 -0.25 8.61
CA ARG A 266 -23.85 0.44 7.52
C ARG A 266 -22.44 0.85 7.94
N MET A 267 -21.63 1.28 6.99
CA MET A 267 -20.43 2.03 7.31
C MET A 267 -20.81 3.35 7.96
N ASP A 268 -20.05 3.77 8.96
CA ASP A 268 -20.32 4.98 9.73
C ASP A 268 -19.04 5.79 9.90
N VAL A 269 -19.06 7.02 9.40
CA VAL A 269 -17.93 7.94 9.50
C VAL A 269 -17.58 8.26 10.96
N ASN A 270 -18.53 8.27 11.89
CA ASN A 270 -18.22 8.48 13.30
C ASN A 270 -17.40 7.35 13.90
N VAL A 271 -17.74 6.09 13.57
CA VAL A 271 -16.92 4.92 13.95
C VAL A 271 -15.52 5.02 13.32
N LYS A 272 -15.42 5.51 12.08
CA LYS A 272 -14.13 5.79 11.43
C LYS A 272 -13.32 6.83 12.21
N TYR A 273 -13.96 7.91 12.65
CA TYR A 273 -13.28 8.98 13.40
C TYR A 273 -12.85 8.53 14.80
N GLU A 274 -13.62 7.66 15.45
CA GLU A 274 -13.17 7.01 16.69
C GLU A 274 -11.91 6.20 16.49
N LYS A 275 -11.86 5.39 15.44
CA LYS A 275 -10.66 4.61 15.07
C LYS A 275 -9.46 5.52 14.76
N MET A 276 -9.63 6.57 13.98
CA MET A 276 -8.60 7.57 13.72
C MET A 276 -8.07 8.20 15.00
N SER A 277 -8.96 8.53 15.95
CA SER A 277 -8.60 9.17 17.21
C SER A 277 -7.66 8.34 18.10
N ILE A 278 -7.57 7.03 17.90
CA ILE A 278 -6.64 6.16 18.63
C ILE A 278 -5.20 6.53 18.27
N TRP A 279 -4.90 6.71 16.98
CA TRP A 279 -3.58 7.15 16.51
C TRP A 279 -3.30 8.59 16.90
N GLU A 280 -4.28 9.49 16.78
CA GLU A 280 -4.18 10.90 17.17
C GLU A 280 -3.84 11.07 18.66
N LYS A 281 -4.41 10.24 19.52
CA LYS A 281 -4.11 10.23 20.96
C LYS A 281 -2.76 9.59 21.30
N ALA A 282 -2.37 8.54 20.57
CA ALA A 282 -1.11 7.85 20.80
C ALA A 282 0.10 8.70 20.38
N TYR A 283 -0.01 9.44 19.29
CA TYR A 283 1.08 10.22 18.69
C TYR A 283 0.62 11.63 18.27
N PRO A 284 0.20 12.49 19.21
CA PRO A 284 -0.44 13.76 18.88
C PRO A 284 0.47 14.70 18.06
N GLU A 285 1.78 14.63 18.22
CA GLU A 285 2.73 15.47 17.50
C GLU A 285 2.76 15.19 16.00
N GLU A 286 2.47 13.94 15.60
CA GLU A 286 2.48 13.53 14.19
C GLU A 286 1.31 14.13 13.38
N PHE A 287 0.36 14.76 14.05
CA PHE A 287 -0.78 15.49 13.45
C PHE A 287 -0.59 17.01 13.43
N THR A 288 0.62 17.48 13.74
CA THR A 288 1.02 18.89 13.73
C THR A 288 2.10 19.17 12.68
N SER A 289 2.58 20.42 12.64
CA SER A 289 3.73 20.78 11.79
C SER A 289 5.06 20.19 12.26
N SER A 290 5.15 19.71 13.51
CA SER A 290 6.37 19.12 14.09
C SER A 290 6.54 17.63 13.80
N ARG A 291 5.66 17.06 12.98
CA ARG A 291 5.66 15.63 12.64
C ARG A 291 6.99 15.13 12.11
N LYS A 292 7.37 13.93 12.55
CA LYS A 292 8.51 13.18 12.00
C LYS A 292 8.07 12.15 10.96
N VAL A 293 6.83 11.65 11.11
CA VAL A 293 6.24 10.62 10.27
C VAL A 293 4.87 11.07 9.76
N ASN A 294 4.57 10.81 8.52
CA ASN A 294 3.28 11.11 7.93
C ASN A 294 2.28 9.98 8.25
N MET A 295 1.16 10.31 8.87
CA MET A 295 0.06 9.38 9.07
C MET A 295 -0.93 9.48 7.89
N LEU A 296 -1.20 8.35 7.21
CA LEU A 296 -2.16 8.27 6.12
C LEU A 296 -3.38 7.44 6.54
N CYS A 297 -4.58 7.99 6.31
CA CYS A 297 -5.84 7.33 6.66
C CYS A 297 -6.31 6.40 5.54
N GLY A 298 -6.50 5.11 5.80
CA GLY A 298 -6.94 4.13 4.82
C GLY A 298 -8.44 4.17 4.52
N ILE A 299 -8.81 4.04 3.24
CA ILE A 299 -10.19 3.92 2.75
C ILE A 299 -10.29 2.64 1.92
N GLY A 300 -11.19 1.72 2.30
CA GLY A 300 -11.40 0.47 1.56
C GLY A 300 -12.44 0.63 0.46
N TYR A 301 -12.12 0.16 -0.75
CA TYR A 301 -13.03 0.14 -1.90
C TYR A 301 -13.65 -1.24 -2.11
N TYR A 302 -14.23 -1.78 -1.04
CA TYR A 302 -14.94 -3.05 -1.03
C TYR A 302 -16.04 -3.03 0.04
N SER A 303 -16.97 -3.98 -0.02
CA SER A 303 -18.06 -4.08 0.94
C SER A 303 -17.66 -4.86 2.19
N PHE A 304 -18.29 -4.53 3.29
CA PHE A 304 -18.38 -5.40 4.46
C PHE A 304 -19.70 -6.18 4.39
N MET A 305 -19.61 -7.50 4.28
CA MET A 305 -20.81 -8.35 4.35
C MET A 305 -21.32 -8.42 5.78
N LEU A 306 -22.59 -8.14 5.98
CA LEU A 306 -23.22 -8.18 7.30
C LEU A 306 -23.08 -9.56 7.96
N PRO A 307 -22.91 -9.62 9.30
CA PRO A 307 -22.80 -10.89 10.02
C PRO A 307 -23.99 -11.83 9.77
N GLU A 308 -25.18 -11.31 9.69
CA GLU A 308 -26.43 -12.06 9.44
C GLU A 308 -26.43 -12.72 8.04
N ALA A 309 -25.81 -12.08 7.07
CA ALA A 309 -25.69 -12.61 5.71
C ALA A 309 -24.56 -13.65 5.57
N LYS A 310 -23.69 -13.77 6.59
CA LYS A 310 -22.55 -14.70 6.61
C LYS A 310 -22.93 -16.11 7.08
N VAL A 311 -24.15 -16.37 7.49
CA VAL A 311 -24.58 -17.66 8.01
C VAL A 311 -24.24 -18.79 7.02
N GLY A 312 -23.38 -19.72 7.43
CA GLY A 312 -22.91 -20.83 6.60
C GLY A 312 -21.80 -20.50 5.60
N LYS A 313 -21.25 -19.28 5.59
CA LYS A 313 -20.16 -18.85 4.69
C LYS A 313 -18.87 -18.65 5.48
N ASN A 314 -17.75 -19.14 4.92
CA ASN A 314 -16.43 -18.94 5.50
C ASN A 314 -16.07 -17.43 5.45
N ILE A 315 -15.68 -16.83 6.56
CA ILE A 315 -15.64 -15.38 6.79
C ILE A 315 -14.60 -14.67 5.91
N ARG A 316 -13.49 -15.34 5.55
CA ARG A 316 -12.45 -14.77 4.69
C ARG A 316 -12.83 -14.80 3.21
N GLY A 317 -13.09 -13.64 2.64
CA GLY A 317 -13.13 -13.41 1.18
C GLY A 317 -14.34 -13.95 0.42
N LYS A 318 -15.18 -14.78 1.03
CA LYS A 318 -16.40 -15.27 0.37
C LYS A 318 -17.59 -14.40 0.78
N GLY A 319 -17.96 -13.50 -0.13
CA GLY A 319 -19.12 -12.63 0.01
C GLY A 319 -18.77 -11.14 0.10
N THR A 320 -17.51 -10.78 0.30
CA THR A 320 -17.05 -9.40 0.08
C THR A 320 -17.05 -9.13 -1.42
N LEU A 321 -17.71 -8.07 -1.85
CA LEU A 321 -17.73 -7.65 -3.24
C LEU A 321 -16.91 -6.37 -3.38
N ASN A 322 -16.13 -6.28 -4.48
CA ASN A 322 -15.55 -5.02 -4.88
C ASN A 322 -16.63 -4.13 -5.54
N PHE A 323 -16.30 -2.86 -5.74
CA PHE A 323 -17.29 -1.90 -6.26
C PHE A 323 -17.79 -2.22 -7.66
N ASN A 324 -16.94 -2.71 -8.55
CA ASN A 324 -17.37 -3.10 -9.88
C ASN A 324 -18.44 -4.20 -9.80
N GLN A 325 -18.23 -5.22 -8.96
CA GLN A 325 -19.20 -6.29 -8.73
C GLN A 325 -20.50 -5.78 -8.08
N LEU A 326 -20.40 -4.83 -7.15
CA LEU A 326 -21.59 -4.21 -6.54
C LEU A 326 -22.37 -3.39 -7.57
N TYR A 327 -21.67 -2.63 -8.40
CA TYR A 327 -22.32 -1.83 -9.45
C TYR A 327 -22.98 -2.72 -10.51
N GLU A 328 -22.33 -3.77 -10.96
CA GLU A 328 -22.92 -4.75 -11.88
C GLU A 328 -24.21 -5.36 -11.33
N LYS A 329 -24.25 -5.62 -10.02
CA LYS A 329 -25.39 -6.27 -9.37
C LYS A 329 -26.51 -5.31 -8.95
N TYR A 330 -26.16 -4.12 -8.48
CA TYR A 330 -27.09 -3.19 -7.82
C TYR A 330 -27.16 -1.79 -8.47
N GLY A 331 -26.38 -1.54 -9.51
CA GLY A 331 -26.35 -0.26 -10.22
C GLY A 331 -25.94 0.90 -9.31
N GLN A 332 -26.60 2.04 -9.45
CA GLN A 332 -26.27 3.28 -8.73
C GLN A 332 -26.32 3.13 -7.20
N ALA A 333 -27.17 2.25 -6.66
CA ALA A 333 -27.25 2.00 -5.22
C ALA A 333 -25.90 1.60 -4.61
N ALA A 334 -25.00 0.97 -5.39
CA ALA A 334 -23.65 0.66 -4.95
C ALA A 334 -22.83 1.89 -4.51
N TYR A 335 -23.19 3.08 -4.94
CA TYR A 335 -22.47 4.32 -4.63
C TYR A 335 -23.17 5.23 -3.63
N THR A 336 -24.51 5.19 -3.61
CA THR A 336 -25.33 6.13 -2.82
C THR A 336 -25.85 5.53 -1.53
N ASP A 337 -26.03 4.20 -1.49
CA ASP A 337 -26.64 3.54 -0.36
C ASP A 337 -25.55 2.97 0.55
N GLY A 338 -25.57 3.32 1.83
CA GLY A 338 -24.62 2.79 2.81
C GLY A 338 -24.81 1.30 3.12
N LEU A 339 -25.99 0.74 2.74
CA LEU A 339 -26.31 -0.68 2.80
C LEU A 339 -26.90 -1.13 1.47
N VAL A 340 -26.16 -1.94 0.73
CA VAL A 340 -26.53 -2.40 -0.61
C VAL A 340 -27.08 -3.81 -0.57
N GLY A 341 -28.22 -4.01 -1.20
CA GLY A 341 -28.91 -5.32 -1.26
C GLY A 341 -29.28 -5.91 0.11
N GLY A 342 -29.27 -5.13 1.16
CA GLY A 342 -29.52 -5.57 2.53
C GLY A 342 -28.41 -6.42 3.15
N GLU A 343 -27.31 -6.65 2.44
CA GLU A 343 -26.24 -7.57 2.84
C GLU A 343 -24.84 -6.91 2.91
N HIS A 344 -24.62 -5.82 2.16
CA HIS A 344 -23.29 -5.22 1.97
C HIS A 344 -23.25 -3.79 2.50
N ALA A 345 -22.57 -3.58 3.62
CA ALA A 345 -22.24 -2.24 4.10
C ALA A 345 -21.06 -1.68 3.30
N VAL A 346 -21.18 -0.45 2.83
CA VAL A 346 -20.18 0.21 1.96
C VAL A 346 -20.03 1.68 2.32
N TRP A 347 -18.88 2.27 2.00
CA TRP A 347 -18.73 3.71 1.97
C TRP A 347 -19.48 4.29 0.77
N THR A 348 -20.28 5.32 1.02
CA THR A 348 -20.87 6.12 -0.06
C THR A 348 -19.85 7.12 -0.60
N THR A 349 -20.15 7.75 -1.72
CA THR A 349 -19.30 8.84 -2.26
C THR A 349 -19.21 10.02 -1.31
N ASP A 350 -20.28 10.33 -0.58
CA ASP A 350 -20.32 11.41 0.40
C ASP A 350 -19.51 11.04 1.66
N ASP A 351 -19.59 9.79 2.12
CA ASP A 351 -18.71 9.31 3.20
C ASP A 351 -17.23 9.46 2.86
N VAL A 352 -16.84 9.14 1.61
CA VAL A 352 -15.45 9.29 1.16
C VAL A 352 -15.00 10.76 1.19
N ARG A 353 -15.85 11.69 0.70
CA ARG A 353 -15.57 13.13 0.78
C ARG A 353 -15.38 13.59 2.21
N ASP A 354 -16.27 13.17 3.09
CA ASP A 354 -16.25 13.54 4.51
C ASP A 354 -15.00 12.99 5.23
N ILE A 355 -14.62 11.74 4.95
CA ILE A 355 -13.37 11.15 5.48
C ILE A 355 -12.15 11.96 5.03
N VAL A 356 -12.05 12.35 3.76
CA VAL A 356 -10.92 13.11 3.23
C VAL A 356 -10.81 14.49 3.88
N ARG A 357 -11.93 15.23 3.98
CA ARG A 357 -12.01 16.54 4.64
C ARG A 357 -11.63 16.45 6.11
N THR A 358 -12.17 15.45 6.81
CA THR A 358 -11.92 15.24 8.23
C THR A 358 -10.47 14.84 8.49
N ALA A 359 -9.90 13.97 7.67
CA ALA A 359 -8.49 13.63 7.76
C ALA A 359 -7.61 14.89 7.64
N LYS A 360 -7.87 15.75 6.65
CA LYS A 360 -7.15 17.02 6.50
C LYS A 360 -7.33 17.93 7.72
N ALA A 361 -8.56 18.11 8.17
CA ALA A 361 -8.89 19.00 9.31
C ALA A 361 -8.25 18.54 10.63
N LYS A 362 -8.10 17.22 10.83
CA LYS A 362 -7.47 16.61 12.01
C LYS A 362 -5.94 16.52 11.90
N GLY A 363 -5.33 17.01 10.83
CA GLY A 363 -3.88 17.04 10.65
C GLY A 363 -3.25 15.77 10.09
N TRP A 364 -4.06 14.81 9.62
CA TRP A 364 -3.53 13.68 8.84
C TRP A 364 -2.81 14.20 7.59
N LYS A 365 -1.67 13.62 7.28
CA LYS A 365 -0.87 14.07 6.12
C LYS A 365 -1.45 13.61 4.80
N GLY A 366 -2.38 12.67 4.83
CA GLY A 366 -3.02 12.17 3.63
C GLY A 366 -4.00 11.03 3.86
N VAL A 367 -4.45 10.50 2.76
CA VAL A 367 -5.28 9.30 2.69
C VAL A 367 -4.65 8.28 1.76
N PHE A 368 -5.06 7.02 1.89
CA PHE A 368 -4.73 6.01 0.89
C PHE A 368 -5.92 5.08 0.65
N THR A 369 -5.93 4.45 -0.53
CA THR A 369 -7.05 3.60 -0.96
C THR A 369 -6.61 2.18 -1.22
N TRP A 370 -7.37 1.23 -0.65
CA TRP A 370 -7.24 -0.20 -0.88
C TRP A 370 -8.51 -0.76 -1.51
N LEU A 371 -8.54 -1.16 -2.71
CA LEU A 371 -7.66 -0.99 -3.85
C LEU A 371 -8.33 -0.10 -4.88
N VAL A 372 -7.56 0.75 -5.50
CA VAL A 372 -8.06 1.59 -6.60
C VAL A 372 -8.70 0.77 -7.72
N THR A 373 -8.14 -0.38 -8.06
CA THR A 373 -8.67 -1.27 -9.10
C THR A 373 -10.05 -1.88 -8.78
N HIS A 374 -10.58 -1.66 -7.58
CA HIS A 374 -11.90 -2.11 -7.17
C HIS A 374 -13.04 -1.12 -7.48
N ASP A 375 -12.73 0.15 -7.75
CA ASP A 375 -13.74 1.22 -7.92
C ASP A 375 -13.52 2.09 -9.17
N PHE A 376 -12.80 1.64 -10.17
CA PHE A 376 -12.03 2.57 -10.97
C PHE A 376 -12.31 2.57 -12.46
N THR A 377 -13.39 2.02 -12.94
CA THR A 377 -13.65 2.01 -14.37
C THR A 377 -14.38 3.28 -14.82
N LEU A 378 -13.87 3.93 -15.88
CA LEU A 378 -14.55 5.04 -16.57
C LEU A 378 -15.87 4.62 -17.26
N GLU A 379 -16.15 3.32 -17.28
CA GLU A 379 -17.41 2.76 -17.76
C GLU A 379 -18.56 3.07 -16.80
N HIS A 380 -18.26 3.33 -15.52
CA HIS A 380 -19.23 3.72 -14.52
C HIS A 380 -19.45 5.24 -14.53
N PRO A 381 -20.64 5.75 -14.19
CA PRO A 381 -20.88 7.18 -14.10
C PRO A 381 -19.94 7.84 -13.10
N LEU A 382 -18.99 8.65 -13.57
CA LEU A 382 -17.92 9.26 -12.77
C LEU A 382 -18.44 10.00 -11.53
N LYS A 383 -19.58 10.71 -11.65
CA LYS A 383 -20.16 11.48 -10.52
C LYS A 383 -20.52 10.65 -9.29
N TYR A 384 -20.64 9.34 -9.42
CA TYR A 384 -20.97 8.43 -8.32
C TYR A 384 -19.77 7.58 -7.88
N ASN A 385 -18.67 7.62 -8.62
CA ASN A 385 -17.48 6.85 -8.36
C ASN A 385 -16.75 7.43 -7.14
N ARG A 386 -16.32 6.58 -6.20
CA ARG A 386 -15.65 7.01 -4.94
C ARG A 386 -14.28 7.60 -5.23
N GLN A 387 -13.58 7.09 -6.23
CA GLN A 387 -12.31 7.66 -6.64
C GLN A 387 -12.49 9.07 -7.20
N GLN A 388 -13.57 9.34 -7.91
CA GLN A 388 -13.89 10.70 -8.35
C GLN A 388 -14.16 11.61 -7.14
N ALA A 389 -14.93 11.13 -6.16
CA ALA A 389 -15.20 11.88 -4.92
C ALA A 389 -13.91 12.21 -4.14
N LEU A 390 -13.02 11.22 -4.02
CA LEU A 390 -11.71 11.43 -3.40
C LEU A 390 -10.87 12.43 -4.20
N ALA A 391 -10.82 12.29 -5.52
CA ALA A 391 -10.04 13.16 -6.40
C ALA A 391 -10.47 14.62 -6.29
N GLU A 392 -11.77 14.89 -6.31
CA GLU A 392 -12.33 16.23 -6.17
C GLU A 392 -11.91 16.90 -4.85
N GLU A 393 -12.00 16.17 -3.73
CA GLU A 393 -11.62 16.71 -2.43
C GLU A 393 -10.10 16.92 -2.29
N VAL A 394 -9.30 15.99 -2.77
CA VAL A 394 -7.84 16.12 -2.75
C VAL A 394 -7.39 17.28 -3.64
N GLU A 395 -7.95 17.44 -4.83
CA GLU A 395 -7.64 18.57 -5.72
C GLU A 395 -8.03 19.91 -5.11
N ASN A 396 -9.16 19.97 -4.38
CA ASN A 396 -9.55 21.18 -3.64
C ASN A 396 -8.52 21.50 -2.57
N ILE A 397 -8.11 20.52 -1.75
CA ILE A 397 -7.05 20.70 -0.74
C ILE A 397 -5.74 21.20 -1.36
N TRP A 398 -5.40 20.78 -2.58
CA TRP A 398 -4.19 21.26 -3.27
C TRP A 398 -4.33 22.67 -3.85
N LYS A 399 -5.55 23.14 -4.11
CA LYS A 399 -5.83 24.50 -4.63
C LYS A 399 -5.94 25.55 -3.54
N ASP A 400 -6.34 25.14 -2.32
CA ASP A 400 -6.54 26.06 -1.17
C ASP A 400 -5.21 26.55 -0.54
N LYS A 401 -4.19 26.85 -1.37
CA LYS A 401 -2.86 27.33 -0.98
C LYS A 401 -2.70 28.83 -1.18
#